data_12486ea7027124549cb302f290366b88
#
_entry.id   12486ea7027124549cb302f290366b88
#
_cell.length_a   1.000
_cell.length_b   1.000
_cell.length_c   1.000
_cell.angle_alpha   90.00
_cell.angle_beta   90.00
_cell.angle_gamma   90.00
#
_symmetry.space_group_name_H-M   'P 1'
#
loop_
_entity.id
_entity.type
_entity.pdbx_description
1 polymer ?
#
loop_
_entity_poly.entity_id
_entity_poly.type
_entity_poly.pdbx_seq_one_letter_code
_entity_poly.pdbx_strand_id
1 'polypeptide(L)'
;VASMMAGPYMAMYFASKAFVRSLSEAVAHELRGTGVTVTCVCPGPTTTGFQKAANMSGRNFFTMTKPATARQLATYAYRRMMRGSTLAYHGPLTKAGALAERVLPRALTRRIAAFMNGGKPHTLKV
;
A
#
# COMPACT_ATOMS: atom_id res chain seq x y z
N VAL A 1 0.12 -1.78 0.33
CA VAL A 1 -1.01 -2.45 -0.36
C VAL A 1 -1.94 -1.45 -1.01
N ALA A 2 -2.30 -0.34 -0.33
CA ALA A 2 -3.25 0.66 -0.85
C ALA A 2 -2.84 1.32 -2.18
N SER A 3 -1.57 1.32 -2.55
CA SER A 3 -1.08 1.86 -3.83
C SER A 3 -1.15 0.85 -5.00
N MET A 4 -1.61 -0.37 -4.75
CA MET A 4 -1.50 -1.48 -5.70
C MET A 4 -2.84 -1.86 -6.34
N MET A 5 -3.96 -1.59 -5.69
CA MET A 5 -5.28 -2.04 -6.13
C MET A 5 -6.35 -0.97 -5.90
N ALA A 6 -7.49 -1.10 -6.58
CA ALA A 6 -8.64 -0.26 -6.26
C ALA A 6 -9.19 -0.63 -4.88
N GLY A 7 -9.45 0.37 -4.05
CA GLY A 7 -9.94 0.19 -2.68
C GLY A 7 -11.38 0.66 -2.49
N PRO A 8 -12.40 -0.19 -2.74
CA PRO A 8 -13.78 0.15 -2.40
C PRO A 8 -13.89 0.60 -0.94
N TYR A 9 -14.78 1.53 -0.66
CA TYR A 9 -15.03 2.18 0.64
C TYR A 9 -13.90 3.09 1.16
N MET A 10 -12.74 3.10 0.45
CA MET A 10 -11.59 3.98 0.72
C MET A 10 -10.99 4.52 -0.59
N ALA A 11 -11.82 4.80 -1.59
CA ALA A 11 -11.40 5.09 -2.96
C ALA A 11 -10.38 6.23 -3.05
N MET A 12 -10.63 7.36 -2.40
CA MET A 12 -9.72 8.51 -2.42
C MET A 12 -8.36 8.21 -1.79
N TYR A 13 -8.35 7.45 -0.70
CA TYR A 13 -7.10 7.04 -0.05
C TYR A 13 -6.27 6.14 -0.99
N PHE A 14 -6.87 5.11 -1.56
CA PHE A 14 -6.19 4.20 -2.49
C PHE A 14 -5.72 4.93 -3.75
N ALA A 15 -6.55 5.81 -4.32
CA ALA A 15 -6.18 6.62 -5.48
C ALA A 15 -4.99 7.54 -5.18
N SER A 16 -4.98 8.23 -4.03
CA SER A 16 -3.88 9.10 -3.63
C SER A 16 -2.56 8.32 -3.45
N LYS A 17 -2.62 7.12 -2.88
CA LYS A 17 -1.44 6.27 -2.71
C LYS A 17 -0.94 5.69 -4.03
N ALA A 18 -1.83 5.34 -4.95
CA ALA A 18 -1.48 4.91 -6.31
C ALA A 18 -0.82 6.05 -7.10
N PHE A 19 -1.34 7.27 -6.97
CA PHE A 19 -0.74 8.46 -7.57
C PHE A 19 0.71 8.67 -7.10
N VAL A 20 0.96 8.68 -5.79
CA VAL A 20 2.31 8.87 -5.23
C VAL A 20 3.26 7.78 -5.73
N ARG A 21 2.82 6.52 -5.77
CA ARG A 21 3.64 5.42 -6.28
C ARG A 21 3.99 5.63 -7.75
N SER A 22 3.01 5.89 -8.60
CA SER A 22 3.20 6.10 -10.04
C SER A 22 4.12 7.28 -10.33
N LEU A 23 3.91 8.41 -9.64
CA LEU A 23 4.78 9.58 -9.74
C LEU A 23 6.22 9.26 -9.33
N SER A 24 6.41 8.55 -8.22
CA SER A 24 7.75 8.18 -7.75
C SER A 24 8.50 7.29 -8.74
N GLU A 25 7.81 6.33 -9.36
CA GLU A 25 8.39 5.45 -10.39
C GLU A 25 8.78 6.25 -11.65
N ALA A 26 7.94 7.18 -12.10
CA ALA A 26 8.22 8.04 -13.26
C ALA A 26 9.43 8.93 -13.01
N VAL A 27 9.45 9.68 -11.90
CA VAL A 27 10.56 10.57 -11.53
C VAL A 27 11.85 9.80 -11.31
N ALA A 28 11.79 8.60 -10.71
CA ALA A 28 12.98 7.74 -10.57
C ALA A 28 13.57 7.35 -11.94
N HIS A 29 12.73 7.15 -12.94
CA HIS A 29 13.18 6.87 -14.30
C HIS A 29 13.82 8.08 -14.97
N GLU A 30 13.19 9.25 -14.84
CA GLU A 30 13.67 10.52 -15.42
C GLU A 30 15.04 10.94 -14.85
N LEU A 31 15.30 10.63 -13.58
CA LEU A 31 16.55 10.96 -12.88
C LEU A 31 17.70 9.98 -13.13
N ARG A 32 17.53 8.99 -13.99
CA ARG A 32 18.61 8.04 -14.31
C ARG A 32 19.85 8.76 -14.88
N GLY A 33 21.02 8.39 -14.38
CA GLY A 33 22.29 8.99 -14.80
C GLY A 33 22.64 10.32 -14.12
N THR A 34 21.74 10.90 -13.30
CA THR A 34 22.01 12.16 -12.58
C THR A 34 22.70 11.95 -11.22
N GLY A 35 22.75 10.72 -10.72
CA GLY A 35 23.21 10.41 -9.36
C GLY A 35 22.14 10.59 -8.28
N VAL A 36 20.96 11.11 -8.62
CA VAL A 36 19.80 11.24 -7.71
C VAL A 36 18.92 10.00 -7.80
N THR A 37 18.49 9.48 -6.66
CA THR A 37 17.58 8.33 -6.59
C THR A 37 16.29 8.69 -5.87
N VAL A 38 15.19 8.06 -6.27
CA VAL A 38 13.88 8.17 -5.63
C VAL A 38 13.46 6.82 -5.10
N THR A 39 13.08 6.76 -3.83
CA THR A 39 12.61 5.53 -3.19
C THR A 39 11.19 5.72 -2.66
N CYS A 40 10.24 5.03 -3.25
CA CYS A 40 8.87 4.95 -2.76
C CYS A 40 8.73 3.77 -1.80
N VAL A 41 8.48 4.08 -0.54
CA VAL A 41 8.25 3.06 0.50
C VAL A 41 6.78 2.66 0.51
N CYS A 42 6.52 1.37 0.33
CA CYS A 42 5.19 0.77 0.37
C CYS A 42 5.07 -0.09 1.64
N PRO A 43 4.65 0.50 2.77
CA PRO A 43 4.53 -0.23 4.02
C PRO A 43 3.37 -1.21 4.01
N GLY A 44 3.54 -2.31 4.73
CA GLY A 44 2.44 -3.12 5.23
C GLY A 44 1.78 -2.47 6.45
N PRO A 45 0.94 -3.22 7.17
CA PRO A 45 0.38 -2.76 8.43
C PRO A 45 1.48 -2.32 9.39
N THR A 46 1.37 -1.10 9.90
CA THR A 46 2.35 -0.50 10.80
C THR A 46 1.61 0.10 11.99
N THR A 47 2.16 -0.08 13.19
CA THR A 47 1.59 0.51 14.42
C THR A 47 1.79 2.02 14.38
N THR A 48 0.73 2.74 14.04
CA THR A 48 0.68 4.21 13.98
C THR A 48 -0.68 4.70 14.46
N GLY A 49 -0.83 6.01 14.69
CA GLY A 49 -2.12 6.63 14.99
C GLY A 49 -3.12 6.63 13.82
N PHE A 50 -2.74 6.12 12.65
CA PHE A 50 -3.58 6.14 11.44
C PHE A 50 -4.92 5.41 11.62
N GLN A 51 -4.95 4.28 12.32
CA GLN A 51 -6.19 3.52 12.54
C GLN A 51 -7.23 4.33 13.30
N LYS A 52 -6.78 5.11 14.32
CA LYS A 52 -7.64 6.02 15.07
C LYS A 52 -8.11 7.19 14.20
N ALA A 53 -7.18 7.80 13.44
CA ALA A 53 -7.49 8.94 12.57
C ALA A 53 -8.43 8.56 11.41
N ALA A 54 -8.32 7.32 10.89
CA ALA A 54 -9.18 6.81 9.81
C ALA A 54 -10.50 6.21 10.31
N ASN A 55 -10.77 6.26 11.62
CA ASN A 55 -11.97 5.69 12.26
C ASN A 55 -12.24 4.22 11.83
N MET A 56 -11.18 3.44 11.68
CA MET A 56 -11.24 2.05 11.23
C MET A 56 -11.57 1.15 12.41
N SER A 57 -12.83 0.83 12.60
CA SER A 57 -13.31 -0.13 13.59
C SER A 57 -13.60 -1.50 12.95
N GLY A 58 -13.33 -2.59 13.69
CA GLY A 58 -13.65 -3.95 13.29
C GLY A 58 -12.50 -4.77 12.71
N ARG A 59 -12.85 -5.95 12.18
CA ARG A 59 -11.90 -6.84 11.51
C ARG A 59 -11.49 -6.23 10.16
N ASN A 60 -10.26 -5.77 10.09
CA ASN A 60 -9.69 -5.24 8.86
C ASN A 60 -8.28 -5.81 8.65
N PHE A 61 -7.68 -5.50 7.51
CA PHE A 61 -6.34 -5.95 7.15
C PHE A 61 -5.28 -5.68 8.23
N PHE A 62 -5.41 -4.56 8.97
CA PHE A 62 -4.48 -4.19 10.03
C PHE A 62 -4.59 -5.08 11.27
N THR A 63 -5.76 -5.68 11.52
CA THR A 63 -5.99 -6.57 12.66
C THR A 63 -5.65 -8.03 12.36
N MET A 64 -5.54 -8.40 11.09
CA MET A 64 -5.26 -9.78 10.65
C MET A 64 -3.76 -10.13 10.64
N THR A 65 -2.88 -9.14 10.73
CA THR A 65 -1.44 -9.35 10.66
C THR A 65 -0.74 -8.62 11.80
N LYS A 66 0.40 -9.17 12.27
CA LYS A 66 1.23 -8.49 13.26
C LYS A 66 1.84 -7.23 12.62
N PRO A 67 1.47 -6.02 13.05
CA PRO A 67 1.98 -4.80 12.43
C PRO A 67 3.45 -4.60 12.78
N ALA A 68 4.20 -4.02 11.86
CA ALA A 68 5.56 -3.59 12.11
C ALA A 68 5.57 -2.34 13.00
N THR A 69 6.64 -2.16 13.78
CA THR A 69 6.85 -0.90 14.49
C THR A 69 7.32 0.20 13.53
N ALA A 70 7.06 1.46 13.87
CA ALA A 70 7.53 2.60 13.09
C ALA A 70 9.06 2.58 12.91
N ARG A 71 9.80 2.18 13.95
CA ARG A 71 11.27 2.07 13.91
C ARG A 71 11.76 1.01 12.93
N GLN A 72 11.12 -0.16 12.91
CA GLN A 72 11.45 -1.23 11.95
C GLN A 72 11.22 -0.76 10.52
N LEU A 73 10.10 -0.09 10.26
CA LEU A 73 9.79 0.47 8.95
C LEU A 73 10.79 1.54 8.54
N ALA A 74 11.14 2.48 9.43
CA ALA A 74 12.12 3.53 9.16
C ALA A 74 13.49 2.97 8.82
N THR A 75 13.98 1.98 9.60
CA THR A 75 15.25 1.32 9.33
C THR A 75 15.25 0.60 7.98
N TYR A 76 14.16 -0.07 7.66
CA TYR A 76 14.01 -0.72 6.34
C TYR A 76 14.01 0.31 5.20
N ALA A 77 13.23 1.38 5.34
CA ALA A 77 13.13 2.46 4.35
C ALA A 77 14.51 3.09 4.08
N TYR A 78 15.23 3.42 5.14
CA TYR A 78 16.59 3.98 5.03
C TYR A 78 17.55 3.06 4.27
N ARG A 79 17.56 1.76 4.62
CA ARG A 79 18.42 0.77 3.92
C ARG A 79 18.07 0.64 2.44
N ARG A 80 16.79 0.70 2.09
CA ARG A 80 16.34 0.63 0.70
C ARG A 80 16.69 1.90 -0.08
N MET A 81 16.55 3.06 0.56
CA MET A 81 16.98 4.35 0.01
C MET A 81 18.48 4.36 -0.30
N MET A 82 19.32 3.95 0.66
CA MET A 82 20.78 3.88 0.46
C MET A 82 21.22 2.91 -0.63
N ARG A 83 20.37 1.94 -0.99
CA ARG A 83 20.60 1.01 -2.11
C ARG A 83 20.04 1.52 -3.45
N GLY A 84 19.45 2.71 -3.49
CA GLY A 84 18.83 3.26 -4.70
C GLY A 84 17.62 2.48 -5.21
N SER A 85 16.91 1.77 -4.32
CA SER A 85 15.74 0.99 -4.72
C SER A 85 14.55 1.90 -5.02
N THR A 86 13.97 1.84 -6.20
CA THR A 86 12.80 2.66 -6.57
C THR A 86 11.56 2.29 -5.77
N LEU A 87 11.29 1.00 -5.61
CA LEU A 87 10.15 0.51 -4.81
C LEU A 87 10.64 -0.35 -3.64
N ALA A 88 10.13 -0.05 -2.46
CA ALA A 88 10.50 -0.73 -1.22
C ALA A 88 9.26 -1.29 -0.51
N TYR A 89 8.92 -2.54 -0.78
CA TYR A 89 7.79 -3.24 -0.15
C TYR A 89 8.20 -3.84 1.18
N HIS A 90 7.62 -3.35 2.27
CA HIS A 90 7.90 -3.84 3.61
C HIS A 90 6.88 -4.91 4.03
N GLY A 91 7.42 -6.07 4.45
CA GLY A 91 6.64 -7.21 4.92
C GLY A 91 6.21 -8.19 3.82
N PRO A 92 6.02 -9.48 4.19
CA PRO A 92 5.73 -10.55 3.23
C PRO A 92 4.39 -10.37 2.54
N LEU A 93 3.38 -9.91 3.26
CA LEU A 93 2.03 -9.71 2.75
C LEU A 93 1.97 -8.55 1.73
N THR A 94 2.76 -7.50 1.93
CA THR A 94 2.87 -6.39 0.96
C THR A 94 3.54 -6.85 -0.33
N LYS A 95 4.57 -7.70 -0.22
CA LYS A 95 5.24 -8.31 -1.38
C LYS A 95 4.31 -9.25 -2.14
N ALA A 96 3.55 -10.08 -1.41
CA ALA A 96 2.54 -10.96 -2.02
C ALA A 96 1.45 -10.15 -2.72
N GLY A 97 0.99 -9.04 -2.12
CA GLY A 97 0.03 -8.13 -2.75
C GLY A 97 0.56 -7.48 -4.03
N ALA A 98 1.85 -7.09 -4.05
CA ALA A 98 2.49 -6.54 -5.23
C ALA A 98 2.61 -7.56 -6.38
N LEU A 99 2.85 -8.82 -6.05
CA LEU A 99 2.86 -9.91 -7.03
C LEU A 99 1.43 -10.22 -7.53
N ALA A 100 0.48 -10.29 -6.61
CA ALA A 100 -0.92 -10.56 -6.94
C ALA A 100 -1.51 -9.49 -7.89
N GLU A 101 -1.17 -8.21 -7.71
CA GLU A 101 -1.58 -7.13 -8.63
C GLU A 101 -1.16 -7.39 -10.08
N ARG A 102 -0.01 -8.01 -10.29
CA ARG A 102 0.55 -8.29 -11.63
C ARG A 102 -0.09 -9.49 -12.31
N VAL A 103 -0.61 -10.44 -11.53
CA VAL A 103 -1.06 -11.75 -12.03
C VAL A 103 -2.58 -11.89 -11.99
N LEU A 104 -3.24 -11.32 -10.98
CA LEU A 104 -4.67 -11.50 -10.77
C LEU A 104 -5.50 -10.50 -11.59
N PRO A 105 -6.67 -10.93 -12.11
CA PRO A 105 -7.63 -10.02 -12.74
C PRO A 105 -8.04 -8.88 -11.79
N ARG A 106 -8.17 -7.67 -12.33
CA ARG A 106 -8.52 -6.47 -11.53
C ARG A 106 -9.87 -6.61 -10.81
N ALA A 107 -10.81 -7.36 -11.37
CA ALA A 107 -12.09 -7.65 -10.71
C ALA A 107 -11.91 -8.42 -9.40
N LEU A 108 -10.98 -9.39 -9.37
CA LEU A 108 -10.70 -10.19 -8.20
C LEU A 108 -9.96 -9.37 -7.12
N THR A 109 -8.92 -8.62 -7.50
CA THR A 109 -8.19 -7.77 -6.56
C THR A 109 -9.09 -6.72 -5.91
N ARG A 110 -10.05 -6.15 -6.67
CA ARG A 110 -11.06 -5.22 -6.16
C ARG A 110 -12.00 -5.87 -5.14
N ARG A 111 -12.44 -7.12 -5.38
CA ARG A 111 -13.28 -7.87 -4.41
C ARG A 111 -12.52 -8.17 -3.12
N ILE A 112 -11.26 -8.58 -3.23
CA ILE A 112 -10.39 -8.81 -2.08
C ILE A 112 -10.22 -7.51 -1.29
N ALA A 113 -9.94 -6.39 -1.95
CA ALA A 113 -9.80 -5.09 -1.30
C ALA A 113 -11.10 -4.65 -0.60
N ALA A 114 -12.27 -4.86 -1.22
CA ALA A 114 -13.56 -4.57 -0.60
C ALA A 114 -13.77 -5.36 0.69
N PHE A 115 -13.46 -6.65 0.66
CA PHE A 115 -13.54 -7.51 1.85
C PHE A 115 -12.57 -7.05 2.95
N MET A 116 -11.33 -6.70 2.58
CA MET A 116 -10.31 -6.22 3.52
C MET A 116 -10.64 -4.87 4.15
N ASN A 117 -11.37 -4.01 3.45
CA ASN A 117 -11.81 -2.71 3.95
C ASN A 117 -13.10 -2.78 4.79
N GLY A 118 -13.62 -3.99 5.08
CA GLY A 118 -14.79 -4.21 5.93
C GLY A 118 -16.12 -3.83 5.27
N GLY A 119 -16.14 -3.76 3.93
CA GLY A 119 -17.34 -3.44 3.19
C GLY A 119 -18.37 -4.55 3.25
N LYS A 120 -19.54 -4.24 3.79
CA LYS A 120 -20.75 -5.02 3.55
C LYS A 120 -21.28 -4.64 2.17
N PRO A 121 -21.73 -5.59 1.34
CA PRO A 121 -22.39 -5.22 0.09
C PRO A 121 -23.57 -4.31 0.41
N HIS A 122 -23.53 -3.06 -0.07
CA HIS A 122 -24.70 -2.21 -0.06
C HIS A 122 -25.72 -2.87 -1.00
N THR A 123 -26.72 -3.49 -0.43
CA THR A 123 -27.98 -3.70 -1.15
C THR A 123 -28.57 -2.32 -1.33
N LEU A 124 -28.36 -1.73 -2.51
CA LEU A 124 -29.20 -0.63 -2.95
C LEU A 124 -30.64 -1.15 -2.93
N LYS A 125 -31.40 -0.78 -1.91
CA LYS A 125 -32.85 -0.86 -1.98
C LYS A 125 -33.27 0.18 -2.99
N VAL A 126 -33.55 -0.26 -4.19
CA VAL A 126 -34.28 0.50 -5.19
C VAL A 126 -35.73 0.63 -4.71
#